data_d269820b495f186ed65604daf1623d6e
#
_entry.id   d269820b495f186ed65604daf1623d6e
#
_cell.length_a   1.000
_cell.length_b   1.000
_cell.length_c   1.000
_cell.angle_alpha   90.00
_cell.angle_beta   90.00
_cell.angle_gamma   90.00
#
_symmetry.space_group_name_H-M   'P 1'
#
loop_
_entity.id
_entity.type
_entity.pdbx_description
1 polymer ?
#
loop_
_entity_poly.entity_id
_entity_poly.type
_entity_poly.pdbx_seq_one_letter_code
_entity_poly.pdbx_strand_id
1 'polypeptide(L)'
;GNPCNISKILSIARKYKLKIIEDACLATGAEYKNKKIGSFGDLTVFSTNPGKILDGIGPGGIITTNKKNLYDKLKQLRDYGRKKRPGKWPVKSYLVGYNSKLSTINAAILNIRLKHLDEYVIRRNYNAGLYKNLLNSEKIKIQKILPNAKSAWRNFPIRVKNRNIIYNKIYSKNSNVKLNYLPPNHKDNCYINLRSVNNLKITEKTSSEIINLPCHPYMNESEITKLSKDLLKIIN
;
A
#
# COMPACT_ATOMS: atom_id res chain seq x y z
N GLY A 1 4.42 0.65 1.42
CA GLY A 1 4.73 2.08 1.27
C GLY A 1 6.03 2.35 0.52
N ASN A 2 6.81 1.30 0.20
CA ASN A 2 8.12 1.43 -0.45
C ASN A 2 7.99 1.30 -1.97
N PRO A 3 8.49 2.27 -2.76
CA PRO A 3 8.52 2.16 -4.21
C PRO A 3 9.40 1.02 -4.71
N CYS A 4 9.01 0.39 -5.81
CA CYS A 4 9.87 -0.55 -6.54
C CYS A 4 10.92 0.18 -7.38
N ASN A 5 11.83 -0.55 -8.02
CA ASN A 5 12.80 0.05 -8.95
C ASN A 5 12.12 0.41 -10.29
N ILE A 6 11.43 1.55 -10.29
CA ILE A 6 10.64 2.01 -11.44
C ILE A 6 11.50 2.20 -12.68
N SER A 7 12.73 2.68 -12.55
CA SER A 7 13.62 2.86 -13.70
C SER A 7 13.88 1.57 -14.45
N LYS A 8 14.09 0.43 -13.72
CA LYS A 8 14.28 -0.87 -14.36
C LYS A 8 12.99 -1.36 -15.04
N ILE A 9 11.83 -1.17 -14.38
CA ILE A 9 10.53 -1.56 -14.94
C ILE A 9 10.23 -0.76 -16.22
N LEU A 10 10.44 0.55 -16.20
CA LEU A 10 10.26 1.41 -17.36
C LEU A 10 11.18 1.01 -18.54
N SER A 11 12.42 0.61 -18.26
CA SER A 11 13.34 0.10 -19.28
C SER A 11 12.81 -1.16 -19.94
N ILE A 12 12.34 -2.12 -19.16
CA ILE A 12 11.74 -3.36 -19.67
C ILE A 12 10.47 -3.06 -20.47
N ALA A 13 9.59 -2.22 -19.95
CA ALA A 13 8.35 -1.86 -20.61
C ALA A 13 8.59 -1.19 -21.98
N ARG A 14 9.58 -0.31 -22.09
CA ARG A 14 9.97 0.31 -23.36
C ARG A 14 10.51 -0.74 -24.34
N LYS A 15 11.42 -1.62 -23.90
CA LYS A 15 12.00 -2.68 -24.73
C LYS A 15 10.93 -3.58 -25.36
N TYR A 16 9.91 -3.94 -24.57
CA TYR A 16 8.87 -4.87 -24.99
C TYR A 16 7.54 -4.16 -25.35
N LYS A 17 7.50 -2.85 -25.45
CA LYS A 17 6.30 -2.04 -25.76
C LYS A 17 5.11 -2.33 -24.85
N LEU A 18 5.38 -2.60 -23.56
CA LEU A 18 4.36 -2.94 -22.56
C LEU A 18 3.67 -1.69 -22.01
N LYS A 19 2.42 -1.85 -21.59
CA LYS A 19 1.72 -0.87 -20.78
C LYS A 19 2.01 -1.11 -19.31
N ILE A 20 2.05 -0.03 -18.53
CA ILE A 20 2.34 -0.07 -17.10
C ILE A 20 1.11 0.38 -16.32
N ILE A 21 0.67 -0.46 -15.40
CA ILE A 21 -0.26 -0.08 -14.34
C ILE A 21 0.51 -0.08 -13.02
N GLU A 22 0.60 1.09 -12.37
CA GLU A 22 1.17 1.19 -11.03
C GLU A 22 0.12 0.80 -9.99
N ASP A 23 0.33 -0.29 -9.25
CA ASP A 23 -0.43 -0.56 -8.02
C ASP A 23 0.22 0.19 -6.86
N ALA A 24 -0.31 1.38 -6.58
CA ALA A 24 0.13 2.26 -5.50
C ALA A 24 -0.79 2.19 -4.26
N CYS A 25 -1.58 1.12 -4.12
CA CYS A 25 -2.56 0.97 -3.03
C CYS A 25 -1.96 1.01 -1.62
N LEU A 26 -0.67 0.83 -1.47
CA LEU A 26 0.06 0.95 -0.20
C LEU A 26 1.15 2.04 -0.24
N ALA A 27 1.25 2.81 -1.32
CA ALA A 27 2.35 3.74 -1.57
C ALA A 27 1.91 5.18 -1.89
N THR A 28 0.67 5.55 -1.53
CA THR A 28 0.17 6.93 -1.71
C THR A 28 1.11 7.92 -1.02
N GLY A 29 1.60 8.91 -1.77
CA GLY A 29 2.54 9.92 -1.27
C GLY A 29 4.02 9.50 -1.25
N ALA A 30 4.35 8.24 -1.58
CA ALA A 30 5.73 7.81 -1.76
C ALA A 30 6.37 8.46 -3.00
N GLU A 31 7.71 8.49 -3.03
CA GLU A 31 8.46 9.14 -4.11
C GLU A 31 9.58 8.24 -4.63
N TYR A 32 9.87 8.38 -5.93
CA TYR A 32 11.03 7.78 -6.56
C TYR A 32 11.70 8.82 -7.46
N LYS A 33 12.99 9.10 -7.25
CA LYS A 33 13.74 10.14 -7.97
C LYS A 33 13.01 11.50 -7.96
N ASN A 34 12.56 11.93 -6.78
CA ASN A 34 11.83 13.18 -6.52
C ASN A 34 10.51 13.34 -7.29
N LYS A 35 9.92 12.22 -7.77
CA LYS A 35 8.60 12.22 -8.38
C LYS A 35 7.66 11.33 -7.56
N LYS A 36 6.44 11.80 -7.36
CA LYS A 36 5.40 11.02 -6.65
C LYS A 36 5.11 9.72 -7.39
N ILE A 37 4.94 8.64 -6.64
CA ILE A 37 4.37 7.39 -7.17
C ILE A 37 2.99 7.70 -7.73
N GLY A 38 2.70 7.16 -8.91
CA GLY A 38 1.50 7.47 -9.68
C GLY A 38 1.74 8.40 -10.87
N SER A 39 3.00 8.79 -11.11
CA SER A 39 3.37 9.64 -12.24
C SER A 39 4.18 8.94 -13.34
N PHE A 40 4.38 7.62 -13.23
CA PHE A 40 5.29 6.87 -14.10
C PHE A 40 4.57 5.96 -15.11
N GLY A 41 3.45 5.36 -14.73
CA GLY A 41 2.72 4.40 -15.55
C GLY A 41 1.71 5.02 -16.53
N ASP A 42 1.09 4.17 -17.32
CA ASP A 42 -0.07 4.55 -18.14
C ASP A 42 -1.30 4.83 -17.28
N LEU A 43 -1.45 4.06 -16.21
CA LEU A 43 -2.48 4.16 -15.17
C LEU A 43 -1.84 3.95 -13.80
N THR A 44 -2.43 4.55 -12.78
CA THR A 44 -2.07 4.27 -11.40
C THR A 44 -3.32 4.04 -10.56
N VAL A 45 -3.27 3.04 -9.69
CA VAL A 45 -4.37 2.69 -8.78
C VAL A 45 -3.94 3.01 -7.35
N PHE A 46 -4.78 3.75 -6.64
CA PHE A 46 -4.66 4.04 -5.22
C PHE A 46 -5.86 3.48 -4.47
N SER A 47 -5.64 2.85 -3.33
CA SER A 47 -6.71 2.44 -2.42
C SER A 47 -6.96 3.52 -1.38
N THR A 48 -8.22 3.82 -1.16
CA THR A 48 -8.68 4.76 -0.12
C THR A 48 -9.46 4.05 1.00
N ASN A 49 -9.34 2.72 1.11
CA ASN A 49 -9.96 1.97 2.18
C ASN A 49 -9.46 2.45 3.55
N PRO A 50 -10.27 2.33 4.62
CA PRO A 50 -9.85 2.63 5.98
C PRO A 50 -8.52 1.97 6.35
N GLY A 51 -7.62 2.74 6.97
CA GLY A 51 -6.27 2.33 7.33
C GLY A 51 -5.24 2.39 6.20
N LYS A 52 -5.55 2.95 5.04
CA LYS A 52 -4.56 3.34 4.03
C LYS A 52 -3.89 4.67 4.40
N ILE A 53 -2.90 5.11 3.64
CA ILE A 53 -2.18 6.38 3.91
C ILE A 53 -3.10 7.59 3.65
N LEU A 54 -3.83 7.55 2.55
CA LEU A 54 -4.95 8.44 2.27
C LEU A 54 -6.22 7.60 2.37
N ASP A 55 -6.86 7.59 3.52
CA ASP A 55 -8.01 6.75 3.79
C ASP A 55 -9.32 7.54 3.88
N GLY A 56 -10.39 6.91 3.42
CA GLY A 56 -11.76 7.37 3.59
C GLY A 56 -12.43 6.72 4.80
N ILE A 57 -13.74 6.96 4.94
CA ILE A 57 -14.59 6.34 5.96
C ILE A 57 -15.20 5.01 5.50
N GLY A 58 -14.97 4.61 4.24
CA GLY A 58 -15.48 3.37 3.65
C GLY A 58 -14.63 2.91 2.48
N PRO A 59 -15.00 1.79 1.84
CA PRO A 59 -14.29 1.26 0.69
C PRO A 59 -14.20 2.28 -0.44
N GLY A 60 -13.04 2.34 -1.09
CA GLY A 60 -12.85 3.24 -2.22
C GLY A 60 -11.49 3.11 -2.86
N GLY A 61 -11.36 3.74 -4.02
CA GLY A 61 -10.13 3.81 -4.78
C GLY A 61 -10.12 4.97 -5.75
N ILE A 62 -8.94 5.35 -6.18
CA ILE A 62 -8.69 6.39 -7.16
C ILE A 62 -7.83 5.80 -8.26
N ILE A 63 -8.19 6.06 -9.52
CA ILE A 63 -7.36 5.73 -10.68
C ILE A 63 -6.96 7.03 -11.36
N THR A 64 -5.67 7.21 -11.58
CA THR A 64 -5.13 8.39 -12.28
C THR A 64 -4.49 8.01 -13.60
N THR A 65 -4.58 8.91 -14.58
CA THR A 65 -3.90 8.79 -15.88
C THR A 65 -3.75 10.17 -16.53
N ASN A 66 -2.69 10.36 -17.28
CA ASN A 66 -2.49 11.52 -18.16
C ASN A 66 -3.02 11.28 -19.59
N LYS A 67 -3.58 10.08 -19.87
CA LYS A 67 -4.07 9.69 -21.20
C LYS A 67 -5.58 9.87 -21.30
N LYS A 68 -6.02 10.83 -22.13
CA LYS A 68 -7.43 11.19 -22.31
C LYS A 68 -8.31 9.99 -22.71
N ASN A 69 -7.84 9.15 -23.61
CA ASN A 69 -8.57 7.95 -24.05
C ASN A 69 -8.78 6.94 -22.92
N LEU A 70 -7.78 6.75 -22.05
CA LEU A 70 -7.90 5.89 -20.87
C LEU A 70 -8.85 6.48 -19.83
N TYR A 71 -8.75 7.79 -19.58
CA TYR A 71 -9.66 8.52 -18.70
C TYR A 71 -11.13 8.35 -19.13
N ASP A 72 -11.41 8.56 -20.42
CA ASP A 72 -12.78 8.44 -20.93
C ASP A 72 -13.31 7.01 -20.82
N LYS A 73 -12.48 6.01 -21.11
CA LYS A 73 -12.82 4.60 -20.93
C LYS A 73 -13.08 4.24 -19.48
N LEU A 74 -12.25 4.72 -18.54
CA LEU A 74 -12.42 4.51 -17.11
C LEU A 74 -13.72 5.13 -16.59
N LYS A 75 -14.08 6.33 -17.06
CA LYS A 75 -15.37 6.96 -16.72
C LYS A 75 -16.57 6.13 -17.15
N GLN A 76 -16.49 5.49 -18.32
CA GLN A 76 -17.54 4.59 -18.78
C GLN A 76 -17.59 3.32 -17.92
N LEU A 77 -16.45 2.65 -17.73
CA LEU A 77 -16.36 1.42 -16.93
C LEU A 77 -16.90 1.63 -15.51
N ARG A 78 -16.60 2.75 -14.87
CA ARG A 78 -17.06 3.11 -13.53
C ARG A 78 -18.58 3.28 -13.43
N ASP A 79 -19.26 3.59 -14.54
CA ASP A 79 -20.68 3.89 -14.60
C ASP A 79 -21.41 2.98 -15.60
N TYR A 80 -21.45 1.68 -15.33
CA TYR A 80 -22.16 0.68 -16.09
C TYR A 80 -21.83 0.65 -17.61
N GLY A 81 -20.64 1.09 -18.01
CA GLY A 81 -20.25 1.17 -19.43
C GLY A 81 -20.98 2.26 -20.23
N ARG A 82 -21.62 3.19 -19.58
CA ARG A 82 -22.45 4.25 -20.20
C ARG A 82 -21.62 5.41 -20.74
N LYS A 83 -22.03 5.94 -21.89
CA LYS A 83 -21.58 7.26 -22.34
C LYS A 83 -22.60 8.29 -21.86
N LYS A 84 -22.17 9.23 -21.01
CA LYS A 84 -23.04 10.34 -20.61
C LYS A 84 -23.36 11.19 -21.84
N ARG A 85 -24.65 11.28 -22.17
CA ARG A 85 -25.22 12.26 -23.08
C ARG A 85 -26.27 13.03 -22.26
N PRO A 86 -26.03 14.29 -21.90
CA PRO A 86 -26.99 15.06 -21.14
C PRO A 86 -28.36 15.04 -21.82
N GLY A 87 -29.41 14.85 -21.03
CA GLY A 87 -30.82 15.01 -21.48
C GLY A 87 -31.38 13.90 -22.37
N LYS A 88 -30.71 12.76 -22.57
CA LYS A 88 -31.28 11.67 -23.43
C LYS A 88 -31.55 10.38 -22.64
N TRP A 89 -32.79 9.95 -22.64
CA TRP A 89 -33.23 8.61 -22.23
C TRP A 89 -33.68 7.80 -23.45
N PRO A 90 -33.49 6.46 -23.47
CA PRO A 90 -32.75 5.65 -22.51
C PRO A 90 -31.23 5.82 -22.64
N VAL A 91 -30.50 5.71 -21.51
CA VAL A 91 -29.04 5.73 -21.50
C VAL A 91 -28.52 4.35 -21.90
N LYS A 92 -27.80 4.26 -23.03
CA LYS A 92 -27.23 2.99 -23.52
C LYS A 92 -25.85 2.73 -22.91
N SER A 93 -25.59 1.47 -22.54
CA SER A 93 -24.24 0.98 -22.21
C SER A 93 -23.52 0.57 -23.50
N TYR A 94 -22.25 0.93 -23.62
CA TYR A 94 -21.40 0.64 -24.78
C TYR A 94 -20.27 -0.33 -24.43
N LEU A 95 -20.05 -0.56 -23.14
CA LEU A 95 -19.07 -1.51 -22.59
C LEU A 95 -19.72 -2.24 -21.43
N VAL A 96 -19.24 -3.44 -21.13
CA VAL A 96 -19.50 -4.09 -19.84
C VAL A 96 -18.79 -3.28 -18.78
N GLY A 97 -19.54 -2.69 -17.87
CA GLY A 97 -19.02 -1.80 -16.83
C GLY A 97 -19.53 -2.18 -15.45
N TYR A 98 -19.10 -1.40 -14.46
CA TYR A 98 -19.34 -1.67 -13.04
C TYR A 98 -20.11 -0.52 -12.39
N ASN A 99 -20.77 -0.80 -11.29
CA ASN A 99 -21.27 0.22 -10.38
C ASN A 99 -20.14 0.57 -9.38
N SER A 100 -19.22 1.45 -9.79
CA SER A 100 -18.00 1.74 -9.01
C SER A 100 -17.81 3.24 -8.76
N LYS A 101 -18.92 3.95 -8.53
CA LYS A 101 -18.88 5.37 -8.14
C LYS A 101 -18.49 5.47 -6.67
N LEU A 102 -17.51 6.31 -6.37
CA LEU A 102 -17.19 6.65 -4.99
C LEU A 102 -18.35 7.46 -4.36
N SER A 103 -18.70 7.16 -3.13
CA SER A 103 -19.66 7.93 -2.35
C SER A 103 -19.23 9.40 -2.25
N THR A 104 -20.16 10.33 -2.43
CA THR A 104 -19.89 11.78 -2.34
C THR A 104 -19.36 12.18 -0.97
N ILE A 105 -19.89 11.60 0.10
CA ILE A 105 -19.42 11.84 1.47
C ILE A 105 -17.97 11.39 1.61
N ASN A 106 -17.65 10.17 1.13
CA ASN A 106 -16.28 9.66 1.18
C ASN A 106 -15.34 10.53 0.34
N ALA A 107 -15.76 11.00 -0.83
CA ALA A 107 -14.99 11.91 -1.68
C ALA A 107 -14.71 13.25 -0.99
N ALA A 108 -15.69 13.82 -0.28
CA ALA A 108 -15.52 15.06 0.47
C ALA A 108 -14.47 14.93 1.58
N ILE A 109 -14.52 13.84 2.34
CA ILE A 109 -13.52 13.53 3.39
C ILE A 109 -12.13 13.34 2.79
N LEU A 110 -12.03 12.60 1.68
CA LEU A 110 -10.76 12.39 0.99
C LEU A 110 -10.15 13.69 0.48
N ASN A 111 -10.96 14.62 -0.01
CA ASN A 111 -10.49 15.95 -0.44
C ASN A 111 -9.91 16.77 0.73
N ILE A 112 -10.46 16.65 1.93
CA ILE A 112 -9.89 17.29 3.13
C ILE A 112 -8.58 16.64 3.49
N ARG A 113 -8.53 15.30 3.59
CA ARG A 113 -7.33 14.54 3.97
C ARG A 113 -6.20 14.67 2.96
N LEU A 114 -6.53 14.81 1.68
CA LEU A 114 -5.54 14.98 0.61
C LEU A 114 -4.70 16.25 0.81
N LYS A 115 -5.26 17.31 1.38
CA LYS A 115 -4.53 18.55 1.70
C LYS A 115 -3.43 18.31 2.75
N HIS A 116 -3.56 17.31 3.59
CA HIS A 116 -2.62 16.94 4.65
C HIS A 116 -1.72 15.75 4.29
N LEU A 117 -1.81 15.23 3.06
CA LEU A 117 -1.09 14.01 2.67
C LEU A 117 0.42 14.13 2.86
N ASP A 118 1.02 15.24 2.47
CA ASP A 118 2.46 15.43 2.60
C ASP A 118 2.90 15.50 4.06
N GLU A 119 2.12 16.14 4.93
CA GLU A 119 2.34 16.15 6.37
C GLU A 119 2.28 14.72 6.94
N TYR A 120 1.28 13.93 6.54
CA TYR A 120 1.18 12.53 6.97
C TYR A 120 2.40 11.70 6.57
N VAL A 121 2.91 11.91 5.36
CA VAL A 121 4.11 11.21 4.87
C VAL A 121 5.37 11.66 5.64
N ILE A 122 5.50 12.94 5.94
CA ILE A 122 6.60 13.46 6.77
C ILE A 122 6.59 12.83 8.16
N ARG A 123 5.43 12.84 8.84
CA ARG A 123 5.25 12.23 10.17
C ARG A 123 5.56 10.74 10.17
N ARG A 124 5.09 9.99 9.14
CA ARG A 124 5.40 8.55 9.00
C ARG A 124 6.89 8.29 8.80
N ASN A 125 7.59 9.13 8.05
CA ASN A 125 9.04 9.02 7.88
C ASN A 125 9.79 9.32 9.18
N TYR A 126 9.35 10.32 9.95
CA TYR A 126 9.87 10.58 11.27
C TYR A 126 9.72 9.38 12.21
N ASN A 127 8.50 8.83 12.31
CA ASN A 127 8.22 7.64 13.11
C ASN A 127 9.06 6.42 12.69
N ALA A 128 9.22 6.22 11.38
CA ALA A 128 10.08 5.17 10.85
C ALA A 128 11.55 5.39 11.19
N GLY A 129 12.01 6.63 11.24
CA GLY A 129 13.35 7.01 11.71
C GLY A 129 13.57 6.61 13.16
N LEU A 130 12.60 6.92 14.05
CA LEU A 130 12.64 6.51 15.45
C LEU A 130 12.75 4.99 15.61
N TYR A 131 11.89 4.23 14.90
CA TYR A 131 11.98 2.76 14.91
C TYR A 131 13.34 2.25 14.47
N LYS A 132 13.91 2.80 13.38
CA LYS A 132 15.24 2.38 12.89
C LYS A 132 16.32 2.57 13.93
N ASN A 133 16.28 3.69 14.64
CA ASN A 133 17.26 3.99 15.69
C ASN A 133 17.08 3.09 16.93
N LEU A 134 15.85 2.88 17.36
CA LEU A 134 15.52 2.11 18.55
C LEU A 134 15.65 0.58 18.34
N LEU A 135 15.34 0.08 17.16
CA LEU A 135 15.35 -1.35 16.85
C LEU A 135 16.64 -1.80 16.14
N ASN A 136 17.75 -1.16 16.44
CA ASN A 136 19.08 -1.53 15.93
C ASN A 136 19.58 -2.81 16.62
N SER A 137 19.26 -3.98 16.04
CA SER A 137 19.63 -5.30 16.55
C SER A 137 19.84 -6.27 15.40
N GLU A 138 20.86 -7.13 15.47
CA GLU A 138 21.12 -8.17 14.46
C GLU A 138 19.97 -9.19 14.33
N LYS A 139 19.18 -9.35 15.40
CA LYS A 139 18.00 -10.23 15.42
C LYS A 139 16.81 -9.66 14.64
N ILE A 140 16.82 -8.36 14.29
CA ILE A 140 15.74 -7.64 13.62
C ILE A 140 16.19 -7.20 12.23
N LYS A 141 15.47 -7.64 11.19
CA LYS A 141 15.71 -7.16 9.83
C LYS A 141 14.66 -6.12 9.46
N ILE A 142 15.10 -4.92 9.14
CA ILE A 142 14.25 -3.80 8.71
C ILE A 142 14.22 -3.74 7.18
N GLN A 143 13.10 -3.28 6.63
CA GLN A 143 12.94 -3.07 5.20
C GLN A 143 13.96 -2.06 4.65
N LYS A 144 14.72 -2.48 3.64
CA LYS A 144 15.63 -1.58 2.92
C LYS A 144 14.84 -0.69 1.97
N ILE A 145 15.16 0.59 1.96
CA ILE A 145 14.65 1.56 1.00
C ILE A 145 15.66 1.70 -0.14
N LEU A 146 15.20 1.70 -1.38
CA LEU A 146 16.06 1.89 -2.54
C LEU A 146 16.69 3.29 -2.53
N PRO A 147 17.91 3.45 -3.07
CA PRO A 147 18.47 4.77 -3.32
C PRO A 147 17.49 5.62 -4.16
N ASN A 148 17.40 6.90 -3.84
CA ASN A 148 16.48 7.85 -4.49
C ASN A 148 14.98 7.51 -4.36
N ALA A 149 14.59 6.64 -3.40
CA ALA A 149 13.21 6.38 -3.04
C ALA A 149 12.88 6.93 -1.65
N LYS A 150 11.66 7.45 -1.47
CA LYS A 150 11.09 7.85 -0.20
C LYS A 150 9.84 7.05 0.04
N SER A 151 9.87 6.21 1.07
CA SER A 151 8.71 5.40 1.44
C SER A 151 7.64 6.25 2.12
N ALA A 152 6.38 5.91 1.90
CA ALA A 152 5.26 6.51 2.64
C ALA A 152 4.92 5.74 3.93
N TRP A 153 5.62 4.67 4.24
CA TRP A 153 5.53 3.90 5.49
C TRP A 153 4.11 3.65 5.97
N ARG A 154 3.33 2.91 5.18
CA ARG A 154 1.99 2.52 5.65
C ARG A 154 2.03 1.77 6.98
N ASN A 155 2.99 0.86 7.11
CA ASN A 155 3.39 0.19 8.34
C ASN A 155 4.92 0.19 8.42
N PHE A 156 5.47 -0.17 9.58
CA PHE A 156 6.89 -0.43 9.73
C PHE A 156 7.14 -1.94 9.83
N PRO A 157 7.42 -2.62 8.70
CA PRO A 157 7.65 -4.06 8.69
C PRO A 157 9.03 -4.39 9.24
N ILE A 158 9.08 -5.36 10.14
CA ILE A 158 10.28 -6.01 10.62
C ILE A 158 10.23 -7.51 10.35
N ARG A 159 11.38 -8.15 10.28
CA ARG A 159 11.48 -9.61 10.20
C ARG A 159 12.30 -10.12 11.38
N VAL A 160 11.77 -11.14 12.05
CA VAL A 160 12.34 -11.76 13.25
C VAL A 160 12.20 -13.27 13.17
N LYS A 161 13.16 -14.01 13.73
CA LYS A 161 13.00 -15.46 13.95
C LYS A 161 11.94 -15.70 15.01
N ASN A 162 11.31 -16.88 15.01
CA ASN A 162 10.27 -17.25 15.98
C ASN A 162 9.10 -16.24 16.05
N ARG A 163 8.76 -15.66 14.89
CA ARG A 163 7.78 -14.59 14.74
C ARG A 163 6.47 -14.83 15.50
N ASN A 164 5.91 -16.04 15.47
CA ASN A 164 4.61 -16.32 16.11
C ASN A 164 4.67 -16.11 17.63
N ILE A 165 5.75 -16.58 18.27
CA ILE A 165 5.96 -16.41 19.72
C ILE A 165 6.09 -14.93 20.07
N ILE A 166 6.93 -14.21 19.30
CA ILE A 166 7.17 -12.78 19.48
C ILE A 166 5.88 -11.99 19.23
N TYR A 167 5.15 -12.32 18.16
CA TYR A 167 3.90 -11.66 17.83
C TYR A 167 2.85 -11.83 18.96
N ASN A 168 2.63 -13.02 19.46
CA ASN A 168 1.64 -13.25 20.51
C ASN A 168 1.98 -12.45 21.79
N LYS A 169 3.25 -12.43 22.18
CA LYS A 169 3.71 -11.66 23.33
C LYS A 169 3.60 -10.14 23.14
N ILE A 170 3.89 -9.63 21.94
CA ILE A 170 3.80 -8.18 21.70
C ILE A 170 2.37 -7.75 21.44
N TYR A 171 1.55 -8.58 20.79
CA TYR A 171 0.13 -8.31 20.53
C TYR A 171 -0.68 -8.16 21.81
N SER A 172 -0.39 -8.95 22.86
CA SER A 172 -1.04 -8.80 24.16
C SER A 172 -0.77 -7.45 24.84
N LYS A 173 0.34 -6.79 24.49
CA LYS A 173 0.72 -5.45 25.00
C LYS A 173 0.27 -4.33 24.07
N ASN A 174 0.16 -4.59 22.77
CA ASN A 174 -0.21 -3.61 21.75
C ASN A 174 -0.92 -4.28 20.57
N SER A 175 -2.25 -4.22 20.54
CA SER A 175 -3.11 -4.82 19.51
C SER A 175 -3.00 -4.15 18.12
N ASN A 176 -2.28 -3.01 18.00
CA ASN A 176 -2.03 -2.35 16.72
C ASN A 176 -0.90 -3.01 15.91
N VAL A 177 -0.14 -3.94 16.52
CA VAL A 177 0.81 -4.79 15.79
C VAL A 177 0.05 -5.80 14.95
N LYS A 178 0.42 -5.98 13.67
CA LYS A 178 -0.34 -6.80 12.72
C LYS A 178 0.54 -7.77 11.93
N LEU A 179 -0.07 -8.86 11.49
CA LEU A 179 0.51 -9.80 10.54
C LEU A 179 -0.15 -9.60 9.17
N ASN A 180 0.41 -8.76 8.34
CA ASN A 180 -0.07 -8.50 6.98
C ASN A 180 0.93 -9.09 5.96
N TYR A 181 0.61 -9.98 5.06
CA TYR A 181 -0.66 -10.69 4.89
C TYR A 181 -0.38 -12.16 5.06
N LEU A 182 -1.26 -12.89 5.75
CA LEU A 182 -1.10 -14.32 6.02
C LEU A 182 -2.43 -15.05 5.77
N PRO A 183 -2.37 -16.23 5.17
CA PRO A 183 -1.21 -16.86 4.52
C PRO A 183 -0.78 -16.09 3.27
N PRO A 184 0.42 -16.38 2.68
CA PRO A 184 0.75 -15.86 1.37
C PRO A 184 -0.21 -16.48 0.33
N ASN A 185 -0.64 -15.71 -0.67
CA ASN A 185 -1.75 -16.05 -1.57
C ASN A 185 -1.69 -17.46 -2.16
N HIS A 186 -0.51 -17.94 -2.56
CA HIS A 186 -0.35 -19.30 -3.11
C HIS A 186 -0.57 -20.43 -2.09
N LYS A 187 -0.66 -20.11 -0.81
CA LYS A 187 -0.98 -21.02 0.30
C LYS A 187 -2.41 -20.83 0.82
N ASP A 188 -3.16 -19.91 0.24
CA ASP A 188 -4.56 -19.71 0.60
C ASP A 188 -5.44 -20.79 0.02
N ASN A 189 -6.46 -21.23 0.77
CA ASN A 189 -7.30 -22.37 0.40
C ASN A 189 -7.99 -22.20 -0.97
N CYS A 190 -8.35 -20.98 -1.34
CA CYS A 190 -8.98 -20.71 -2.63
C CYS A 190 -8.02 -20.87 -3.83
N TYR A 191 -6.71 -20.92 -3.60
CA TYR A 191 -5.69 -21.04 -4.65
C TYR A 191 -4.90 -22.35 -4.61
N ILE A 192 -5.15 -23.23 -3.63
CA ILE A 192 -4.36 -24.46 -3.41
C ILE A 192 -4.34 -25.40 -4.61
N ASN A 193 -5.41 -25.41 -5.42
CA ASN A 193 -5.55 -26.23 -6.61
C ASN A 193 -5.08 -25.55 -7.90
N LEU A 194 -4.67 -24.27 -7.82
CA LEU A 194 -4.11 -23.61 -9.00
C LEU A 194 -2.67 -24.09 -9.20
N ARG A 195 -2.29 -24.36 -10.45
CA ARG A 195 -0.89 -24.64 -10.81
C ARG A 195 -0.06 -23.40 -10.48
N SER A 196 0.46 -23.38 -9.28
CA SER A 196 1.35 -22.32 -8.82
C SER A 196 2.76 -22.58 -9.33
N VAL A 197 3.52 -21.52 -9.48
CA VAL A 197 4.97 -21.61 -9.56
C VAL A 197 5.43 -22.28 -8.25
N ASN A 198 5.84 -23.52 -8.34
CA ASN A 198 6.36 -24.25 -7.19
C ASN A 198 7.58 -23.53 -6.64
N ASN A 199 7.65 -23.40 -5.31
CA ASN A 199 8.84 -22.98 -4.60
C ASN A 199 9.07 -21.46 -4.48
N LEU A 200 8.12 -20.76 -3.89
CA LEU A 200 8.27 -19.34 -3.52
C LEU A 200 9.01 -19.19 -2.18
N LYS A 201 10.20 -19.79 -2.05
CA LYS A 201 11.01 -19.85 -0.80
C LYS A 201 11.17 -18.49 -0.11
N ILE A 202 11.42 -17.42 -0.88
CA ILE A 202 11.63 -16.07 -0.34
C ILE A 202 10.31 -15.53 0.24
N THR A 203 9.20 -15.72 -0.48
CA THR A 203 7.87 -15.29 -0.02
C THR A 203 7.47 -16.02 1.26
N GLU A 204 7.62 -17.35 1.28
CA GLU A 204 7.27 -18.19 2.42
C GLU A 204 8.13 -17.84 3.65
N LYS A 205 9.45 -17.70 3.46
CA LYS A 205 10.36 -17.27 4.52
C LYS A 205 10.01 -15.88 5.05
N THR A 206 9.74 -14.91 4.16
CA THR A 206 9.36 -13.56 4.58
C THR A 206 8.05 -13.58 5.32
N SER A 207 7.06 -14.33 4.81
CA SER A 207 5.76 -14.47 5.44
C SER A 207 5.83 -15.11 6.84
N SER A 208 6.76 -16.06 7.07
CA SER A 208 6.95 -16.68 8.38
C SER A 208 7.69 -15.79 9.40
N GLU A 209 8.38 -14.75 8.95
CA GLU A 209 9.20 -13.88 9.80
C GLU A 209 8.63 -12.47 10.02
N ILE A 210 7.68 -12.01 9.18
CA ILE A 210 7.24 -10.60 9.16
C ILE A 210 6.29 -10.26 10.31
N ILE A 211 6.52 -9.10 10.94
CA ILE A 211 5.61 -8.39 11.85
C ILE A 211 5.51 -6.95 11.37
N ASN A 212 4.31 -6.39 11.37
CA ASN A 212 4.08 -5.00 10.99
C ASN A 212 3.79 -4.16 12.22
N LEU A 213 4.69 -3.26 12.56
CA LEU A 213 4.51 -2.29 13.62
C LEU A 213 3.65 -1.12 13.11
N PRO A 214 2.84 -0.51 13.98
CA PRO A 214 2.08 0.70 13.61
C PRO A 214 3.04 1.83 13.23
N CYS A 215 2.69 2.59 12.21
CA CYS A 215 3.49 3.72 11.74
C CYS A 215 2.57 4.81 11.15
N HIS A 216 1.46 5.14 11.87
CA HIS A 216 0.55 6.19 11.44
C HIS A 216 1.00 7.58 11.93
N PRO A 217 0.54 8.68 11.31
CA PRO A 217 1.05 10.02 11.59
C PRO A 217 0.71 10.56 12.98
N TYR A 218 -0.27 9.95 13.65
CA TYR A 218 -0.75 10.38 14.97
C TYR A 218 -0.05 9.69 16.14
N MET A 219 0.96 8.84 15.89
CA MET A 219 1.77 8.26 16.97
C MET A 219 2.69 9.32 17.56
N ASN A 220 2.87 9.25 18.88
CA ASN A 220 3.86 10.02 19.59
C ASN A 220 5.14 9.19 19.86
N GLU A 221 6.21 9.88 20.25
CA GLU A 221 7.52 9.24 20.47
C GLU A 221 7.50 8.26 21.65
N SER A 222 6.70 8.53 22.69
CA SER A 222 6.61 7.65 23.85
C SER A 222 5.98 6.30 23.50
N GLU A 223 4.97 6.29 22.64
CA GLU A 223 4.34 5.04 22.13
C GLU A 223 5.33 4.19 21.33
N ILE A 224 6.09 4.84 20.42
CA ILE A 224 7.10 4.17 19.60
C ILE A 224 8.23 3.64 20.50
N THR A 225 8.69 4.43 21.44
CA THR A 225 9.75 4.03 22.39
C THR A 225 9.31 2.86 23.27
N LYS A 226 8.10 2.92 23.82
CA LYS A 226 7.54 1.83 24.64
C LYS A 226 7.44 0.55 23.86
N LEU A 227 6.82 0.60 22.65
CA LEU A 227 6.68 -0.57 21.78
C LEU A 227 8.04 -1.17 21.39
N SER A 228 9.02 -0.33 21.07
CA SER A 228 10.37 -0.76 20.73
C SER A 228 11.08 -1.43 21.91
N LYS A 229 11.00 -0.87 23.10
CA LYS A 229 11.56 -1.45 24.34
C LYS A 229 10.92 -2.80 24.67
N ASP A 230 9.58 -2.90 24.58
CA ASP A 230 8.86 -4.15 24.81
C ASP A 230 9.25 -5.23 23.81
N LEU A 231 9.40 -4.85 22.54
CA LEU A 231 9.81 -5.77 21.48
C LEU A 231 11.24 -6.30 21.71
N LEU A 232 12.19 -5.42 22.05
CA LEU A 232 13.58 -5.82 22.35
C LEU A 232 13.67 -6.75 23.54
N LYS A 233 12.90 -6.51 24.61
CA LYS A 233 12.82 -7.41 25.78
C LYS A 233 12.27 -8.81 25.44
N ILE A 234 11.41 -8.91 24.42
CA ILE A 234 10.84 -10.19 24.01
C ILE A 234 11.78 -10.96 23.08
N ILE A 235 12.60 -10.25 22.31
CA ILE A 235 13.52 -10.83 21.30
C ILE A 235 14.85 -11.24 21.93
N ASN A 236 15.31 -10.55 22.96
CA ASN A 236 16.56 -10.87 23.67
C ASN A 236 16.37 -12.00 24.64
#